data_088653d377387c7f805d241dd91a69b2
#
_entry.id   088653d377387c7f805d241dd91a69b2
#
_cell.length_a   1.000
_cell.length_b   1.000
_cell.length_c   1.000
_cell.angle_alpha   90.00
_cell.angle_beta   90.00
_cell.angle_gamma   90.00
#
_symmetry.space_group_name_H-M   'P 1'
#
loop_
_entity.id
_entity.type
_entity.pdbx_description
1 polymer ?
#
loop_
_entity_poly.entity_id
_entity_poly.type
_entity_poly.pdbx_seq_one_letter_code
_entity_poly.pdbx_strand_id
1 'polypeptide(L)'
;LKAVSLELIYTKLRAIGVRDLVLMDSAYAAPSREWLVEFGSYLAGNKLEFIPETFDCEQFARWAAHEADLALVKAGLRDAGHTFGEASCLQDRSAHVLNLCLCSDEILYAFEPQTGLVTPADGFAVWTRVRM
;
A
#
# COMPACT_ATOMS: atom_id res chain seq x y z
N LEU A 1 -15.09 4.64 -0.96
CA LEU A 1 -14.11 4.77 -2.05
C LEU A 1 -14.28 6.11 -2.74
N LYS A 2 -13.20 6.85 -2.90
CA LYS A 2 -13.17 8.16 -3.54
C LYS A 2 -12.31 8.08 -4.81
N ALA A 3 -12.84 8.51 -5.95
CA ALA A 3 -12.06 8.61 -7.19
C ALA A 3 -10.88 9.58 -6.99
N VAL A 4 -9.70 9.18 -7.45
CA VAL A 4 -8.49 9.99 -7.39
C VAL A 4 -7.84 10.05 -8.77
N SER A 5 -7.24 11.19 -9.08
CA SER A 5 -6.57 11.39 -10.36
C SER A 5 -5.17 10.76 -10.36
N LEU A 6 -4.71 10.37 -11.55
CA LEU A 6 -3.32 9.93 -11.73
C LEU A 6 -2.33 11.03 -11.32
N GLU A 7 -2.65 12.29 -11.63
CA GLU A 7 -1.84 13.44 -11.26
C GLU A 7 -1.65 13.54 -9.74
N LEU A 8 -2.72 13.35 -8.97
CA LEU A 8 -2.64 13.36 -7.50
C LEU A 8 -1.73 12.24 -7.00
N ILE A 9 -1.89 11.03 -7.53
CA ILE A 9 -1.06 9.88 -7.17
C ILE A 9 0.42 10.18 -7.46
N TYR A 10 0.74 10.62 -8.65
CA TYR A 10 2.11 10.99 -9.03
C TYR A 10 2.67 12.08 -8.12
N THR A 11 1.91 13.14 -7.87
CA THR A 11 2.34 14.25 -7.03
C THR A 11 2.68 13.78 -5.61
N LYS A 12 1.79 12.99 -5.01
CA LYS A 12 1.98 12.48 -3.65
C LYS A 12 3.18 11.53 -3.54
N LEU A 13 3.34 10.62 -4.49
CA LEU A 13 4.44 9.65 -4.48
C LEU A 13 5.79 10.32 -4.73
N ARG A 14 5.87 11.26 -5.67
CA ARG A 14 7.09 12.03 -5.91
C ARG A 14 7.49 12.90 -4.72
N ALA A 15 6.52 13.45 -4.01
CA ALA A 15 6.78 14.27 -2.82
C ALA A 15 7.51 13.51 -1.71
N ILE A 16 7.31 12.19 -1.61
CA ILE A 16 8.04 11.34 -0.66
C ILE A 16 9.30 10.68 -1.25
N GLY A 17 9.66 11.02 -2.49
CA GLY A 17 10.91 10.60 -3.13
C GLY A 17 10.83 9.40 -4.05
N VAL A 18 9.64 8.86 -4.33
CA VAL A 18 9.46 7.73 -5.27
C VAL A 18 9.88 8.17 -6.68
N ARG A 19 10.80 7.41 -7.30
CA ARG A 19 11.30 7.66 -8.65
C ARG A 19 10.86 6.59 -9.65
N ASP A 20 10.71 5.35 -9.18
CA ASP A 20 10.31 4.20 -10.00
C ASP A 20 8.87 3.84 -9.65
N LEU A 21 7.96 4.20 -10.56
CA LEU A 21 6.52 4.10 -10.33
C LEU A 21 5.87 3.35 -11.49
N VAL A 22 5.14 2.28 -11.15
CA VAL A 22 4.32 1.52 -12.09
C VAL A 22 2.86 1.62 -11.66
N LEU A 23 2.04 2.30 -12.47
CA LEU A 23 0.59 2.34 -12.33
C LEU A 23 -0.03 1.43 -13.38
N MET A 24 -0.79 0.44 -12.93
CA MET A 24 -1.34 -0.61 -13.78
C MET A 24 -2.70 -0.24 -14.40
N ASP A 25 -3.38 0.73 -13.82
CA ASP A 25 -4.74 1.11 -14.22
C ASP A 25 -4.80 2.56 -14.72
N SER A 26 -5.83 2.87 -15.50
CA SER A 26 -6.07 4.23 -16.02
C SER A 26 -6.94 5.08 -15.11
N ALA A 27 -7.63 4.45 -14.16
CA ALA A 27 -8.48 5.12 -13.17
C ALA A 27 -8.29 4.46 -11.82
N TYR A 28 -8.33 5.25 -10.75
CA TYR A 28 -8.11 4.79 -9.39
C TYR A 28 -9.17 5.30 -8.42
N ALA A 29 -9.43 4.51 -7.39
CA ALA A 29 -10.24 4.89 -6.24
C ALA A 29 -9.45 4.64 -4.94
N ALA A 30 -9.53 5.61 -4.04
CA ALA A 30 -8.85 5.56 -2.75
C ALA A 30 -9.81 5.13 -1.65
N PRO A 31 -9.43 4.16 -0.80
CA PRO A 31 -10.19 3.82 0.40
C PRO A 31 -10.02 4.89 1.47
N SER A 32 -10.88 4.84 2.49
CA SER A 32 -10.70 5.69 3.66
C SER A 32 -9.55 5.21 4.55
N ARG A 33 -9.01 6.11 5.37
CA ARG A 33 -8.04 5.73 6.40
C ARG A 33 -8.63 4.72 7.37
N GLU A 34 -9.89 4.89 7.74
CA GLU A 34 -10.63 3.98 8.63
C GLU A 34 -10.66 2.56 8.06
N TRP A 35 -10.96 2.43 6.76
CA TRP A 35 -10.90 1.15 6.08
C TRP A 35 -9.49 0.53 6.16
N LEU A 36 -8.47 1.34 5.93
CA LEU A 36 -7.07 0.87 5.96
C LEU A 36 -6.67 0.33 7.34
N VAL A 37 -7.08 1.01 8.40
CA VAL A 37 -6.83 0.57 9.79
C VAL A 37 -7.56 -0.74 10.09
N GLU A 38 -8.83 -0.87 9.71
CA GLU A 38 -9.61 -2.09 9.87
C GLU A 38 -9.01 -3.25 9.07
N PHE A 39 -8.58 -2.98 7.84
CA PHE A 39 -7.91 -3.96 7.01
C PHE A 39 -6.61 -4.46 7.66
N GLY A 40 -5.83 -3.56 8.26
CA GLY A 40 -4.64 -3.92 9.03
C GLY A 40 -4.94 -4.87 10.19
N SER A 41 -6.00 -4.60 10.92
CA SER A 41 -6.45 -5.48 12.02
C SER A 41 -6.91 -6.85 11.50
N TYR A 42 -7.59 -6.88 10.36
CA TYR A 42 -8.00 -8.13 9.69
C TYR A 42 -6.77 -8.96 9.30
N LEU A 43 -5.79 -8.36 8.63
CA LEU A 43 -4.58 -9.07 8.24
C LEU A 43 -3.78 -9.57 9.43
N ALA A 44 -3.64 -8.77 10.48
CA ALA A 44 -2.94 -9.17 11.70
C ALA A 44 -3.57 -10.40 12.36
N GLY A 45 -4.90 -10.52 12.32
CA GLY A 45 -5.64 -11.68 12.80
C GLY A 45 -5.53 -12.93 11.90
N ASN A 46 -5.07 -12.78 10.66
CA ASN A 46 -4.92 -13.87 9.67
C ASN A 46 -3.47 -14.05 9.23
N LYS A 47 -2.54 -13.60 10.04
CA LYS A 47 -1.12 -13.54 9.74
C LYS A 47 -0.54 -14.91 9.39
N LEU A 48 0.24 -14.93 8.30
CA LEU A 48 1.03 -16.09 7.88
C LEU A 48 2.38 -16.08 8.58
N GLU A 49 3.06 -17.24 8.59
CA GLU A 49 4.38 -17.38 9.18
C GLU A 49 5.45 -16.72 8.29
N PHE A 50 6.33 -15.93 8.90
CA PHE A 50 7.52 -15.41 8.21
C PHE A 50 8.54 -16.53 8.04
N ILE A 51 8.90 -16.86 6.81
CA ILE A 51 9.89 -17.88 6.48
C ILE A 51 10.96 -17.21 5.58
N PRO A 52 12.20 -17.01 6.07
CA PRO A 52 13.26 -16.37 5.30
C PRO A 52 13.40 -16.97 3.90
N GLU A 53 13.56 -16.09 2.89
CA GLU A 53 13.68 -16.39 1.45
C GLU A 53 12.45 -17.09 0.83
N THR A 54 11.56 -17.66 1.61
CA THR A 54 10.37 -18.37 1.12
C THR A 54 9.10 -17.56 1.26
N PHE A 55 8.85 -17.01 2.46
CA PHE A 55 7.74 -16.11 2.72
C PHE A 55 8.23 -14.97 3.61
N ASP A 56 8.88 -14.00 3.01
CA ASP A 56 9.48 -12.84 3.66
C ASP A 56 8.71 -11.54 3.34
N CYS A 57 9.35 -10.37 3.47
CA CYS A 57 8.68 -9.08 3.32
C CYS A 57 8.03 -8.89 1.93
N GLU A 58 8.63 -9.41 0.86
CA GLU A 58 8.07 -9.30 -0.49
C GLU A 58 6.77 -10.09 -0.61
N GLN A 59 6.74 -11.31 -0.11
CA GLN A 59 5.55 -12.15 -0.15
C GLN A 59 4.45 -11.61 0.76
N PHE A 60 4.79 -11.07 1.92
CA PHE A 60 3.82 -10.40 2.79
C PHE A 60 3.18 -9.19 2.09
N ALA A 61 3.97 -8.35 1.43
CA ALA A 61 3.45 -7.20 0.70
C ALA A 61 2.54 -7.62 -0.47
N ARG A 62 2.92 -8.66 -1.19
CA ARG A 62 2.13 -9.22 -2.30
C ARG A 62 0.84 -9.86 -1.81
N TRP A 63 0.91 -10.61 -0.72
CA TRP A 63 -0.27 -11.19 -0.08
C TRP A 63 -1.25 -10.11 0.38
N ALA A 64 -0.77 -9.06 1.04
CA ALA A 64 -1.60 -7.95 1.47
C ALA A 64 -2.27 -7.23 0.28
N ALA A 65 -1.55 -7.03 -0.82
CA ALA A 65 -2.11 -6.43 -2.03
C ALA A 65 -3.24 -7.29 -2.62
N HIS A 66 -3.06 -8.60 -2.67
CA HIS A 66 -4.11 -9.53 -3.13
C HIS A 66 -5.33 -9.52 -2.21
N GLU A 67 -5.12 -9.54 -0.90
CA GLU A 67 -6.23 -9.45 0.06
C GLU A 67 -6.96 -8.11 -0.04
N ALA A 68 -6.24 -7.03 -0.31
CA ALA A 68 -6.84 -5.72 -0.56
C ALA A 68 -7.73 -5.73 -1.82
N ASP A 69 -7.29 -6.37 -2.91
CA ASP A 69 -8.10 -6.57 -4.11
C ASP A 69 -9.46 -7.18 -3.76
N LEU A 70 -9.44 -8.28 -3.03
CA LEU A 70 -10.66 -8.99 -2.64
C LEU A 70 -11.55 -8.16 -1.71
N ALA A 71 -10.95 -7.50 -0.72
CA ALA A 71 -11.68 -6.71 0.25
C ALA A 71 -12.34 -5.48 -0.39
N LEU A 72 -11.63 -4.81 -1.31
CA LEU A 72 -12.15 -3.60 -1.97
C LEU A 72 -13.22 -3.92 -3.01
N VAL A 73 -13.13 -5.05 -3.69
CA VAL A 73 -14.23 -5.54 -4.54
C VAL A 73 -15.51 -5.77 -3.71
N LYS A 74 -15.37 -6.36 -2.53
CA LYS A 74 -16.49 -6.53 -1.60
C LYS A 74 -17.03 -5.19 -1.09
N ALA A 75 -16.18 -4.19 -0.93
CA ALA A 75 -16.56 -2.84 -0.52
C ALA A 75 -17.17 -2.00 -1.67
N GLY A 76 -17.28 -2.55 -2.87
CA GLY A 76 -17.96 -1.90 -3.99
C GLY A 76 -17.06 -1.33 -5.08
N LEU A 77 -15.75 -1.62 -5.05
CA LEU A 77 -14.84 -1.19 -6.11
C LEU A 77 -15.26 -1.77 -7.45
N ARG A 78 -15.45 -0.92 -8.46
CA ARG A 78 -15.78 -1.30 -9.85
C ARG A 78 -15.11 -0.31 -10.81
N ASP A 79 -14.70 -0.82 -11.95
CA ASP A 79 -14.21 -0.02 -13.09
C ASP A 79 -13.00 0.89 -12.78
N ALA A 80 -12.25 0.55 -11.74
CA ALA A 80 -11.05 1.28 -11.35
C ALA A 80 -10.10 0.35 -10.57
N GLY A 81 -8.80 0.67 -10.60
CA GLY A 81 -7.84 0.15 -9.65
C GLY A 81 -7.98 0.81 -8.29
N HIS A 82 -7.23 0.35 -7.33
CA HIS A 82 -7.17 0.96 -6.01
C HIS A 82 -5.75 1.44 -5.70
N THR A 83 -5.66 2.35 -4.74
CA THR A 83 -4.40 3.01 -4.36
C THR A 83 -3.62 2.29 -3.26
N PHE A 84 -3.87 1.02 -3.06
CA PHE A 84 -3.09 0.15 -2.17
C PHE A 84 -2.10 -0.65 -3.01
N GLY A 85 -0.81 -0.42 -2.85
CA GLY A 85 0.22 -1.01 -3.70
C GLY A 85 1.40 -1.58 -2.94
N GLU A 86 2.27 -2.28 -3.65
CA GLU A 86 3.54 -2.77 -3.14
C GLU A 86 4.58 -1.65 -3.23
N ALA A 87 5.44 -1.52 -2.23
CA ALA A 87 6.45 -0.49 -2.16
C ALA A 87 7.78 -1.01 -1.63
N SER A 88 8.87 -0.57 -2.25
CA SER A 88 10.22 -0.84 -1.78
C SER A 88 10.80 0.42 -1.14
N CYS A 89 11.53 0.25 -0.06
CA CYS A 89 12.17 1.36 0.64
C CYS A 89 13.48 0.95 1.30
N LEU A 90 14.23 1.94 1.75
CA LEU A 90 15.36 1.78 2.66
C LEU A 90 14.96 2.34 4.03
N GLN A 91 15.05 1.51 5.06
CA GLN A 91 14.79 1.87 6.43
C GLN A 91 16.03 1.49 7.25
N ASP A 92 16.68 2.50 7.86
CA ASP A 92 17.94 2.32 8.57
C ASP A 92 19.01 1.58 7.74
N ARG A 93 19.12 1.93 6.45
CA ARG A 93 20.02 1.33 5.44
C ARG A 93 19.70 -0.11 5.06
N SER A 94 18.61 -0.67 5.56
CA SER A 94 18.13 -2.00 5.17
C SER A 94 17.03 -1.88 4.14
N ALA A 95 17.11 -2.71 3.09
CA ALA A 95 16.05 -2.82 2.11
C ALA A 95 14.83 -3.51 2.73
N HIS A 96 13.66 -2.95 2.48
CA HIS A 96 12.39 -3.49 2.98
C HIS A 96 11.30 -3.35 1.92
N VAL A 97 10.37 -4.29 1.89
CA VAL A 97 9.18 -4.25 1.04
C VAL A 97 7.95 -4.28 1.94
N LEU A 98 7.07 -3.33 1.74
CA LEU A 98 5.79 -3.23 2.43
C LEU A 98 4.75 -2.64 1.49
N ASN A 99 3.67 -2.08 2.01
CA ASN A 99 2.64 -1.49 1.18
C ASN A 99 2.55 0.02 1.40
N LEU A 100 2.11 0.73 0.38
CA LEU A 100 1.68 2.13 0.45
C LEU A 100 0.21 2.22 0.05
N CYS A 101 -0.52 3.10 0.71
CA CYS A 101 -1.90 3.39 0.36
C CYS A 101 -2.14 4.90 0.39
N LEU A 102 -2.61 5.44 -0.75
CA LEU A 102 -3.17 6.79 -0.76
C LEU A 102 -4.62 6.70 -0.33
N CYS A 103 -4.96 7.29 0.81
CA CYS A 103 -6.33 7.29 1.32
C CYS A 103 -7.14 8.48 0.81
N SER A 104 -8.45 8.43 1.02
CA SER A 104 -9.40 9.46 0.56
C SER A 104 -9.21 10.82 1.23
N ASP A 105 -8.45 10.89 2.31
CA ASP A 105 -7.99 12.13 2.95
C ASP A 105 -6.78 12.76 2.24
N GLU A 106 -6.34 12.16 1.12
CA GLU A 106 -5.19 12.57 0.31
C GLU A 106 -3.84 12.42 1.03
N ILE A 107 -3.78 11.59 2.05
CA ILE A 107 -2.54 11.24 2.75
C ILE A 107 -2.06 9.87 2.31
N LEU A 108 -0.75 9.75 2.06
CA LEU A 108 -0.09 8.47 1.84
C LEU A 108 0.27 7.85 3.19
N TYR A 109 -0.14 6.60 3.35
CA TYR A 109 0.18 5.79 4.52
C TYR A 109 1.08 4.63 4.14
N ALA A 110 2.11 4.40 4.96
CA ALA A 110 2.85 3.15 4.98
C ALA A 110 2.01 2.11 5.72
N PHE A 111 1.93 0.93 5.15
CA PHE A 111 1.20 -0.20 5.70
C PHE A 111 2.16 -1.38 5.85
N GLU A 112 2.38 -1.82 7.08
CA GLU A 112 3.23 -2.97 7.38
C GLU A 112 2.38 -4.26 7.42
N PRO A 113 2.47 -5.12 6.39
CA PRO A 113 1.57 -6.27 6.30
C PRO A 113 1.83 -7.34 7.37
N GLN A 114 3.01 -7.35 7.99
CA GLN A 114 3.33 -8.30 9.04
C GLN A 114 2.67 -7.98 10.37
N THR A 115 2.33 -6.72 10.61
CA THR A 115 1.75 -6.25 11.88
C THR A 115 0.39 -5.57 11.71
N GLY A 116 0.04 -5.16 10.48
CA GLY A 116 -1.13 -4.35 10.20
C GLY A 116 -0.98 -2.88 10.59
N LEU A 117 0.23 -2.45 10.97
CA LEU A 117 0.47 -1.07 11.40
C LEU A 117 0.33 -0.08 10.23
N VAL A 118 -0.40 1.00 10.48
CA VAL A 118 -0.64 2.11 9.55
C VAL A 118 0.05 3.36 10.07
N THR A 119 0.94 3.95 9.27
CA THR A 119 1.73 5.12 9.66
C THR A 119 1.81 6.08 8.47
N PRO A 120 1.74 7.41 8.64
CA PRO A 120 2.01 8.33 7.53
C PRO A 120 3.34 8.00 6.85
N ALA A 121 3.35 7.98 5.52
CA ALA A 121 4.52 7.56 4.74
C ALA A 121 5.65 8.60 4.76
N ASP A 122 5.31 9.88 4.91
CA ASP A 122 6.28 10.96 4.96
C ASP A 122 7.19 10.82 6.19
N GLY A 123 8.50 10.81 5.96
CA GLY A 123 9.50 10.63 7.03
C GLY A 123 9.65 9.20 7.54
N PHE A 124 8.86 8.25 7.06
CA PHE A 124 8.91 6.84 7.49
C PHE A 124 10.16 6.12 7.01
N ALA A 125 10.55 6.33 5.74
CA ALA A 125 11.66 5.64 5.09
C ALA A 125 12.10 6.40 3.84
N VAL A 126 13.19 5.95 3.21
CA VAL A 126 13.60 6.41 1.88
C VAL A 126 12.88 5.53 0.85
N TRP A 127 11.82 6.04 0.25
CA TRP A 127 11.00 5.32 -0.72
C TRP A 127 11.70 5.29 -2.09
N THR A 128 11.69 4.12 -2.75
CA THR A 128 12.39 3.93 -4.01
C THR A 128 11.45 3.54 -5.15
N ARG A 129 10.60 2.54 -4.94
CA ARG A 129 9.71 1.99 -5.97
C ARG A 129 8.31 1.77 -5.42
N VAL A 130 7.30 2.02 -6.25
CA VAL A 130 5.91 1.71 -5.96
C VAL A 130 5.24 1.10 -7.19
N ARG A 131 4.44 0.07 -6.95
CA ARG A 131 3.55 -0.53 -7.93
C ARG A 131 2.13 -0.56 -7.36
N MET A 132 1.22 0.08 -8.09
CA MET A 132 -0.21 0.13 -7.79
C MET A 132 -1.05 -0.39 -8.96
#